data_2c49e5af1f4ad25f2973a5bda6ebe471
#
_entry.id   2c49e5af1f4ad25f2973a5bda6ebe471
#
_cell.length_a   1.000
_cell.length_b   1.000
_cell.length_c   1.000
_cell.angle_alpha   90.00
_cell.angle_beta   90.00
_cell.angle_gamma   90.00
#
_symmetry.space_group_name_H-M   'P 1'
#
loop_
_entity.id
_entity.type
_entity.pdbx_description
1 polymer ?
#
loop_
_entity_poly.entity_id
_entity_poly.type
_entity_poly.pdbx_seq_one_letter_code
_entity_poly.pdbx_strand_id
1 'polypeptide(L)'
;MKKTIGVILLAAAILLMGACGTAAPATADSSSLASDSGASTSSETASSYKPGEFKIRVATVVSGDHAWVQMAEYMKEELAKRSNGAIEVSVFSGGQLGNDEACIDDMRVGTLDMLIGGTQNAAPFVSQYQILGLAYLFADRDEFESILVKDGAVFNYIQDKYAQNGLGLKLLALSNGGQRDLHTGQEIKSVADLENLKMRVTSSATESLVWSNLGTIPTSMSFNDIYSGMQTNTVNAFECTAASYNANALYEVAPYFIQTAHQFTPTHITYSELSYNKLPEDIQAMIAEVADEAGKLGSKLADEADDSLAKKLAEEKGVIFCAVDKAEFKAVVEPLYPEIAKSCDGQELLDLINAEIQK
;
A
#
# COMPACT_ATOMS: atom_id res chain seq x y z
N MET A 1 -30.70 36.72 -27.06
CA MET A 1 -32.15 36.59 -26.83
C MET A 1 -32.36 36.02 -25.44
N LYS A 2 -33.05 36.78 -24.62
CA LYS A 2 -33.42 36.53 -23.24
C LYS A 2 -34.49 35.44 -23.10
N LYS A 3 -34.49 34.69 -21.95
CA LYS A 3 -35.66 34.32 -21.11
C LYS A 3 -35.22 33.23 -20.13
N THR A 4 -35.16 33.52 -18.88
CA THR A 4 -36.06 33.64 -17.70
C THR A 4 -36.24 32.32 -16.97
N ILE A 5 -35.64 32.18 -15.81
CA ILE A 5 -36.09 32.20 -14.39
C ILE A 5 -37.38 31.39 -14.12
N GLY A 6 -37.27 30.42 -13.23
CA GLY A 6 -38.39 29.78 -12.54
C GLY A 6 -37.95 29.28 -11.16
N VAL A 7 -38.13 30.17 -10.15
CA VAL A 7 -38.05 29.86 -8.72
C VAL A 7 -39.43 29.33 -8.29
N ILE A 8 -39.49 28.23 -7.58
CA ILE A 8 -40.68 27.86 -6.77
C ILE A 8 -40.21 27.55 -5.35
N LEU A 9 -40.55 28.48 -4.45
CA LEU A 9 -40.61 28.28 -3.01
C LEU A 9 -42.00 27.67 -2.69
N LEU A 10 -42.04 26.69 -1.77
CA LEU A 10 -43.23 26.51 -0.94
C LEU A 10 -42.83 26.05 0.48
N ALA A 11 -43.46 26.76 1.41
CA ALA A 11 -43.20 26.78 2.83
C ALA A 11 -44.10 25.82 3.63
N ALA A 12 -43.59 25.38 4.78
CA ALA A 12 -44.20 25.23 6.08
C ALA A 12 -45.56 24.54 6.30
N ALA A 13 -45.59 23.63 7.25
CA ALA A 13 -46.60 23.61 8.32
C ALA A 13 -46.15 22.79 9.52
N ILE A 14 -46.15 23.45 10.66
CA ILE A 14 -45.95 22.99 12.03
C ILE A 14 -47.29 22.42 12.52
N LEU A 15 -47.27 21.34 13.30
CA LEU A 15 -48.35 21.02 14.26
C LEU A 15 -47.77 20.32 15.49
N LEU A 16 -47.85 21.05 16.61
CA LEU A 16 -47.70 20.59 18.02
C LEU A 16 -49.01 19.94 18.50
N MET A 17 -48.91 18.96 19.40
CA MET A 17 -49.76 18.66 20.56
C MET A 17 -49.20 17.37 21.19
N GLY A 18 -48.76 17.23 22.41
CA GLY A 18 -49.22 17.77 23.68
C GLY A 18 -50.11 16.76 24.40
N ALA A 19 -49.61 16.07 25.43
CA ALA A 19 -50.37 15.88 26.68
C ALA A 19 -49.62 15.01 27.71
N CYS A 20 -49.62 15.51 28.91
CA CYS A 20 -49.17 14.96 30.18
C CYS A 20 -49.94 13.72 30.64
N GLY A 21 -49.33 12.95 31.55
CA GLY A 21 -49.98 11.94 32.39
C GLY A 21 -49.04 11.46 33.51
N THR A 22 -49.37 11.91 34.70
CA THR A 22 -48.69 11.86 35.98
C THR A 22 -48.80 10.51 36.71
N ALA A 23 -47.88 10.32 37.64
CA ALA A 23 -48.00 9.75 39.01
C ALA A 23 -47.37 8.37 39.29
N ALA A 24 -46.39 8.41 40.19
CA ALA A 24 -45.87 7.34 41.05
C ALA A 24 -46.84 7.11 42.25
N PRO A 25 -46.56 6.33 43.34
CA PRO A 25 -45.49 5.38 43.64
C PRO A 25 -46.00 4.08 44.34
N ALA A 26 -45.11 3.14 44.68
CA ALA A 26 -45.00 2.41 45.96
C ALA A 26 -44.25 1.08 45.85
N THR A 27 -43.14 1.03 46.48
CA THR A 27 -42.65 0.30 47.69
C THR A 27 -42.50 -1.23 47.64
N ALA A 28 -41.24 -1.61 47.92
CA ALA A 28 -40.70 -2.66 48.80
C ALA A 28 -40.94 -4.13 48.42
N ASP A 29 -40.02 -5.04 48.48
CA ASP A 29 -38.96 -5.41 49.42
C ASP A 29 -38.26 -6.72 48.97
N SER A 30 -37.02 -6.82 49.32
CA SER A 30 -36.22 -7.96 49.78
C SER A 30 -35.86 -9.17 48.89
N SER A 31 -34.56 -9.32 48.95
CA SER A 31 -33.71 -10.50 49.22
C SER A 31 -33.18 -11.36 48.06
N SER A 32 -31.88 -11.13 47.88
CA SER A 32 -30.78 -12.10 47.84
C SER A 32 -30.85 -13.33 46.91
N LEU A 33 -29.91 -13.42 46.03
CA LEU A 33 -28.83 -14.43 46.05
C LEU A 33 -27.83 -14.16 44.94
N ALA A 34 -26.58 -14.13 45.31
CA ALA A 34 -25.42 -13.99 44.43
C ALA A 34 -25.30 -15.18 43.47
N SER A 35 -24.97 -14.88 42.22
CA SER A 35 -24.24 -15.81 41.35
C SER A 35 -23.25 -15.00 40.53
N ASP A 36 -22.03 -15.19 40.91
CA ASP A 36 -20.84 -14.74 40.23
C ASP A 36 -20.80 -15.33 38.81
N SER A 37 -20.86 -14.50 37.78
CA SER A 37 -20.45 -14.83 36.45
C SER A 37 -19.69 -13.63 35.88
N GLY A 38 -18.37 -13.82 35.84
CA GLY A 38 -17.43 -12.84 35.32
C GLY A 38 -17.83 -12.37 33.93
N ALA A 39 -18.48 -11.24 33.87
CA ALA A 39 -18.58 -10.47 32.63
C ALA A 39 -17.28 -9.72 32.46
N SER A 40 -16.49 -10.17 31.46
CA SER A 40 -15.42 -9.38 30.88
C SER A 40 -16.00 -8.05 30.39
N THR A 41 -15.90 -7.04 31.21
CA THR A 41 -16.17 -5.66 30.84
C THR A 41 -15.04 -5.23 29.89
N SER A 42 -15.26 -5.33 28.58
CA SER A 42 -14.59 -4.47 27.64
C SER A 42 -14.98 -3.04 28.01
N SER A 43 -14.07 -2.31 28.65
CA SER A 43 -14.26 -0.89 28.92
C SER A 43 -14.27 -0.19 27.54
N GLU A 44 -15.45 0.11 27.02
CA GLU A 44 -15.62 1.17 26.05
C GLU A 44 -15.20 2.47 26.75
N THR A 45 -13.93 2.83 26.57
CA THR A 45 -13.47 4.18 26.90
C THR A 45 -14.15 5.08 25.86
N ALA A 46 -15.25 5.70 26.24
CA ALA A 46 -15.90 6.71 25.42
C ALA A 46 -14.84 7.78 25.10
N SER A 47 -14.47 7.93 23.84
CA SER A 47 -13.50 8.92 23.39
C SER A 47 -13.95 10.30 23.86
N SER A 48 -13.10 11.01 24.58
CA SER A 48 -13.34 12.38 25.05
C SER A 48 -13.19 13.42 23.92
N TYR A 49 -12.85 12.98 22.71
CA TYR A 49 -12.56 13.84 21.58
C TYR A 49 -13.81 14.22 20.79
N LYS A 50 -13.74 15.38 20.10
CA LYS A 50 -14.83 15.87 19.25
C LYS A 50 -14.77 15.22 17.87
N PRO A 51 -15.90 15.02 17.18
CA PRO A 51 -15.90 14.57 15.79
C PRO A 51 -15.03 15.46 14.90
N GLY A 52 -14.16 14.84 14.10
CA GLY A 52 -13.23 15.51 13.18
C GLY A 52 -12.11 16.30 13.86
N GLU A 53 -11.80 16.01 15.14
CA GLU A 53 -10.70 16.67 15.85
C GLU A 53 -9.33 16.34 15.24
N PHE A 54 -9.14 15.11 14.77
CA PHE A 54 -7.92 14.65 14.14
C PHE A 54 -8.17 14.41 12.64
N LYS A 55 -7.47 15.14 11.80
CA LYS A 55 -7.56 15.00 10.33
C LYS A 55 -6.29 14.37 9.81
N ILE A 56 -6.44 13.28 9.06
CA ILE A 56 -5.34 12.50 8.50
C ILE A 56 -5.50 12.46 6.98
N ARG A 57 -4.44 12.80 6.25
CA ARG A 57 -4.36 12.68 4.79
C ARG A 57 -3.54 11.46 4.44
N VAL A 58 -4.12 10.56 3.67
CA VAL A 58 -3.46 9.34 3.17
C VAL A 58 -3.32 9.43 1.67
N ALA A 59 -2.11 9.27 1.15
CA ALA A 59 -1.83 9.27 -0.27
C ALA A 59 -1.45 7.87 -0.79
N THR A 60 -1.75 7.61 -2.04
CA THR A 60 -1.21 6.50 -2.84
C THR A 60 -1.22 6.84 -4.33
N VAL A 61 -0.25 6.30 -5.08
CA VAL A 61 -0.10 6.56 -6.53
C VAL A 61 -1.02 5.71 -7.41
N VAL A 62 -1.59 4.65 -6.87
CA VAL A 62 -2.52 3.75 -7.58
C VAL A 62 -3.98 4.21 -7.43
N SER A 63 -4.87 3.71 -8.30
CA SER A 63 -6.27 4.12 -8.36
C SER A 63 -7.23 2.93 -8.46
N GLY A 64 -8.54 3.19 -8.46
CA GLY A 64 -9.59 2.19 -8.66
C GLY A 64 -9.63 1.14 -7.54
N ASP A 65 -9.80 -0.12 -7.93
CA ASP A 65 -9.95 -1.26 -7.00
C ASP A 65 -8.61 -1.84 -6.50
N HIS A 66 -7.52 -1.07 -6.59
CA HIS A 66 -6.21 -1.53 -6.14
C HIS A 66 -6.18 -1.75 -4.62
N ALA A 67 -5.46 -2.78 -4.17
CA ALA A 67 -5.35 -3.14 -2.74
C ALA A 67 -4.95 -1.95 -1.85
N TRP A 68 -4.00 -1.10 -2.30
CA TRP A 68 -3.56 0.07 -1.53
C TRP A 68 -4.64 1.13 -1.33
N VAL A 69 -5.55 1.29 -2.30
CA VAL A 69 -6.73 2.17 -2.14
C VAL A 69 -7.70 1.57 -1.13
N GLN A 70 -7.94 0.26 -1.20
CA GLN A 70 -8.80 -0.44 -0.24
C GLN A 70 -8.24 -0.43 1.18
N MET A 71 -6.90 -0.54 1.34
CA MET A 71 -6.23 -0.36 2.63
C MET A 71 -6.50 1.04 3.21
N ALA A 72 -6.38 2.08 2.39
CA ALA A 72 -6.62 3.46 2.81
C ALA A 72 -8.10 3.70 3.21
N GLU A 73 -9.05 3.17 2.43
CA GLU A 73 -10.48 3.26 2.76
C GLU A 73 -10.83 2.43 3.99
N TYR A 74 -10.25 1.24 4.17
CA TYR A 74 -10.38 0.46 5.40
C TYR A 74 -9.91 1.26 6.62
N MET A 75 -8.72 1.88 6.55
CA MET A 75 -8.22 2.73 7.63
C MET A 75 -9.16 3.89 7.93
N LYS A 76 -9.72 4.53 6.91
CA LYS A 76 -10.68 5.63 7.05
C LYS A 76 -11.93 5.17 7.80
N GLU A 77 -12.50 4.02 7.43
CA GLU A 77 -13.71 3.49 8.05
C GLU A 77 -13.48 3.04 9.49
N GLU A 78 -12.44 2.25 9.75
CA GLU A 78 -12.14 1.70 11.07
C GLU A 78 -11.66 2.78 12.05
N LEU A 79 -10.84 3.74 11.62
CA LEU A 79 -10.42 4.85 12.47
C LEU A 79 -11.61 5.76 12.84
N ALA A 80 -12.50 6.07 11.91
CA ALA A 80 -13.71 6.84 12.21
C ALA A 80 -14.61 6.09 13.20
N LYS A 81 -14.81 4.79 13.00
CA LYS A 81 -15.64 3.93 13.87
C LYS A 81 -15.05 3.79 15.27
N ARG A 82 -13.77 3.43 15.42
CA ARG A 82 -13.10 3.19 16.71
C ARG A 82 -12.94 4.47 17.54
N SER A 83 -12.77 5.62 16.85
CA SER A 83 -12.65 6.93 17.50
C SER A 83 -13.99 7.63 17.74
N ASN A 84 -15.14 6.99 17.47
CA ASN A 84 -16.45 7.63 17.48
C ASN A 84 -16.51 8.92 16.63
N GLY A 85 -15.83 8.91 15.48
CA GLY A 85 -15.77 10.04 14.55
C GLY A 85 -14.74 11.10 14.90
N ALA A 86 -13.92 10.93 15.93
CA ALA A 86 -12.87 11.89 16.27
C ALA A 86 -11.76 11.96 15.21
N ILE A 87 -11.48 10.83 14.54
CA ILE A 87 -10.52 10.77 13.43
C ILE A 87 -11.27 10.83 12.10
N GLU A 88 -10.91 11.81 11.27
CA GLU A 88 -11.40 11.98 9.89
C GLU A 88 -10.23 11.75 8.92
N VAL A 89 -10.32 10.71 8.08
CA VAL A 89 -9.32 10.37 7.09
C VAL A 89 -9.77 10.82 5.69
N SER A 90 -8.89 11.53 5.00
CA SER A 90 -9.05 11.89 3.59
C SER A 90 -8.09 11.07 2.74
N VAL A 91 -8.62 10.30 1.78
CA VAL A 91 -7.83 9.45 0.88
C VAL A 91 -7.59 10.17 -0.45
N PHE A 92 -6.33 10.23 -0.87
CA PHE A 92 -5.86 10.81 -2.14
C PHE A 92 -5.19 9.72 -2.97
N SER A 93 -5.94 9.08 -3.85
CA SER A 93 -5.47 8.01 -4.73
C SER A 93 -5.07 8.52 -6.11
N GLY A 94 -4.42 7.67 -6.94
CA GLY A 94 -4.07 8.00 -8.32
C GLY A 94 -3.02 9.10 -8.46
N GLY A 95 -2.16 9.28 -7.46
CA GLY A 95 -1.11 10.30 -7.49
C GLY A 95 -1.60 11.75 -7.40
N GLN A 96 -2.78 12.00 -6.83
CA GLN A 96 -3.36 13.35 -6.71
C GLN A 96 -2.46 14.32 -5.94
N LEU A 97 -1.62 13.82 -5.03
CA LEU A 97 -0.66 14.61 -4.26
C LEU A 97 0.80 14.48 -4.76
N GLY A 98 0.99 13.87 -5.92
CA GLY A 98 2.31 13.64 -6.52
C GLY A 98 2.67 12.14 -6.59
N ASN A 99 3.93 11.86 -6.99
CA ASN A 99 4.51 10.52 -6.94
C ASN A 99 4.94 10.15 -5.52
N ASP A 100 5.43 8.92 -5.32
CA ASP A 100 5.83 8.43 -3.99
C ASP A 100 6.93 9.31 -3.35
N GLU A 101 7.93 9.73 -4.14
CA GLU A 101 9.05 10.55 -3.64
C GLU A 101 8.56 11.93 -3.15
N ALA A 102 7.68 12.58 -3.91
CA ALA A 102 7.07 13.86 -3.51
C ALA A 102 6.23 13.70 -2.23
N CYS A 103 5.46 12.61 -2.13
CA CYS A 103 4.69 12.28 -0.94
C CYS A 103 5.59 12.02 0.28
N ILE A 104 6.74 11.34 0.10
CA ILE A 104 7.73 11.14 1.17
C ILE A 104 8.31 12.47 1.63
N ASP A 105 8.70 13.34 0.71
CA ASP A 105 9.21 14.67 1.06
C ASP A 105 8.15 15.52 1.79
N ASP A 106 6.89 15.47 1.36
CA ASP A 106 5.76 16.11 2.04
C ASP A 106 5.52 15.57 3.45
N MET A 107 5.64 14.25 3.67
CA MET A 107 5.59 13.66 5.01
C MET A 107 6.73 14.14 5.90
N ARG A 108 7.95 14.25 5.37
CA ARG A 108 9.13 14.71 6.13
C ARG A 108 8.99 16.13 6.64
N VAL A 109 8.23 16.97 5.96
CA VAL A 109 7.94 18.35 6.40
C VAL A 109 6.56 18.50 7.06
N GLY A 110 5.78 17.40 7.17
CA GLY A 110 4.48 17.37 7.84
C GLY A 110 3.33 17.98 7.06
N THR A 111 3.46 18.12 5.73
CA THR A 111 2.39 18.56 4.83
C THR A 111 1.51 17.42 4.34
N LEU A 112 1.95 16.20 4.45
CA LEU A 112 1.19 14.95 4.28
C LEU A 112 1.35 14.10 5.54
N ASP A 113 0.31 13.34 5.91
CA ASP A 113 0.36 12.54 7.13
C ASP A 113 0.77 11.10 6.85
N MET A 114 0.27 10.44 5.80
CA MET A 114 0.52 9.04 5.54
C MET A 114 0.64 8.72 4.04
N LEU A 115 1.51 7.77 3.72
CA LEU A 115 1.66 7.17 2.39
C LEU A 115 1.52 5.65 2.47
N ILE A 116 0.77 5.08 1.53
CA ILE A 116 0.77 3.65 1.22
C ILE A 116 1.41 3.50 -0.16
N GLY A 117 2.58 2.87 -0.20
CA GLY A 117 3.39 2.79 -1.42
C GLY A 117 4.32 1.60 -1.46
N GLY A 118 4.99 1.41 -2.60
CA GLY A 118 6.00 0.38 -2.79
C GLY A 118 7.37 0.80 -2.24
N THR A 119 8.06 -0.11 -1.56
CA THR A 119 9.38 0.17 -0.99
C THR A 119 10.43 0.53 -2.05
N GLN A 120 10.25 0.12 -3.30
CA GLN A 120 11.14 0.44 -4.41
C GLN A 120 11.24 1.95 -4.66
N ASN A 121 10.10 2.67 -4.54
CA ASN A 121 10.07 4.12 -4.70
C ASN A 121 10.55 4.87 -3.44
N ALA A 122 10.56 4.20 -2.29
CA ALA A 122 11.12 4.72 -1.05
C ALA A 122 12.64 4.43 -0.89
N ALA A 123 13.22 3.59 -1.76
CA ALA A 123 14.64 3.20 -1.72
C ALA A 123 15.63 4.39 -1.79
N PRO A 124 15.36 5.51 -2.49
CA PRO A 124 16.22 6.69 -2.43
C PRO A 124 16.36 7.30 -1.03
N PHE A 125 15.38 7.09 -0.14
CA PHE A 125 15.38 7.58 1.24
C PHE A 125 15.89 6.54 2.24
N VAL A 126 15.61 5.26 1.96
CA VAL A 126 16.02 4.10 2.78
C VAL A 126 16.66 3.09 1.86
N SER A 127 17.97 3.21 1.64
CA SER A 127 18.69 2.40 0.66
C SER A 127 18.53 0.88 0.88
N GLN A 128 18.34 0.45 2.13
CA GLN A 128 18.13 -0.96 2.50
C GLN A 128 16.84 -1.56 1.93
N TYR A 129 15.85 -0.74 1.56
CA TYR A 129 14.67 -1.22 0.86
C TYR A 129 15.00 -1.91 -0.48
N GLN A 130 16.17 -1.64 -1.05
CA GLN A 130 16.68 -2.33 -2.22
C GLN A 130 16.84 -3.85 -2.00
N ILE A 131 17.09 -4.30 -0.78
CA ILE A 131 17.21 -5.72 -0.44
C ILE A 131 15.84 -6.41 -0.49
N LEU A 132 14.77 -5.77 0.01
CA LEU A 132 13.41 -6.31 -0.07
C LEU A 132 12.94 -6.45 -1.53
N GLY A 133 13.50 -5.67 -2.42
CA GLY A 133 13.21 -5.65 -3.84
C GLY A 133 14.16 -6.50 -4.72
N LEU A 134 14.96 -7.39 -4.13
CA LEU A 134 15.81 -8.30 -4.91
C LEU A 134 14.93 -9.30 -5.69
N ALA A 135 15.11 -9.32 -7.01
CA ALA A 135 14.39 -10.26 -7.86
C ALA A 135 14.82 -11.70 -7.54
N TYR A 136 13.85 -12.62 -7.42
CA TYR A 136 14.03 -14.03 -7.08
C TYR A 136 14.64 -14.32 -5.69
N LEU A 137 14.61 -13.35 -4.76
CA LEU A 137 15.10 -13.55 -3.39
C LEU A 137 14.25 -14.59 -2.64
N PHE A 138 12.94 -14.52 -2.79
CA PHE A 138 11.98 -15.42 -2.13
C PHE A 138 11.55 -16.52 -3.10
N ALA A 139 11.47 -17.76 -2.60
CA ALA A 139 11.04 -18.91 -3.39
C ALA A 139 9.54 -18.88 -3.69
N ASP A 140 8.75 -18.39 -2.74
CA ASP A 140 7.31 -18.29 -2.85
C ASP A 140 6.73 -17.16 -1.99
N ARG A 141 5.40 -17.07 -2.01
CA ARG A 141 4.62 -16.07 -1.26
C ARG A 141 4.77 -16.23 0.25
N ASP A 142 4.76 -17.46 0.74
CA ASP A 142 4.81 -17.75 2.17
C ASP A 142 6.15 -17.30 2.77
N GLU A 143 7.26 -17.53 2.09
CA GLU A 143 8.58 -16.99 2.48
C GLU A 143 8.57 -15.46 2.50
N PHE A 144 8.03 -14.82 1.48
CA PHE A 144 7.95 -13.36 1.42
C PHE A 144 7.10 -12.78 2.55
N GLU A 145 5.94 -13.36 2.82
CA GLU A 145 5.04 -12.85 3.87
C GLU A 145 5.56 -13.10 5.28
N SER A 146 6.37 -14.14 5.47
CA SER A 146 6.97 -14.44 6.78
C SER A 146 7.82 -13.30 7.33
N ILE A 147 8.41 -12.48 6.47
CA ILE A 147 9.27 -11.34 6.85
C ILE A 147 8.51 -10.02 7.07
N LEU A 148 7.22 -9.95 6.69
CA LEU A 148 6.44 -8.70 6.73
C LEU A 148 5.73 -8.44 8.06
N VAL A 149 6.04 -9.25 9.07
CA VAL A 149 5.37 -9.23 10.38
C VAL A 149 5.68 -7.93 11.12
N LYS A 150 4.62 -7.25 11.59
CA LYS A 150 4.75 -6.07 12.44
C LYS A 150 5.55 -6.40 13.70
N ASP A 151 6.43 -5.49 14.08
CA ASP A 151 7.37 -5.65 15.19
C ASP A 151 8.30 -6.88 15.04
N GLY A 152 8.33 -7.52 13.86
CA GLY A 152 9.29 -8.55 13.47
C GLY A 152 10.68 -7.99 13.19
N ALA A 153 11.64 -8.87 12.93
CA ALA A 153 13.04 -8.47 12.79
C ALA A 153 13.27 -7.51 11.62
N VAL A 154 12.66 -7.78 10.45
CA VAL A 154 12.75 -6.91 9.25
C VAL A 154 12.08 -5.56 9.49
N PHE A 155 10.87 -5.57 10.07
CA PHE A 155 10.15 -4.35 10.41
C PHE A 155 10.96 -3.43 11.33
N ASN A 156 11.49 -3.98 12.43
CA ASN A 156 12.29 -3.24 13.40
C ASN A 156 13.58 -2.71 12.78
N TYR A 157 14.25 -3.51 11.96
CA TYR A 157 15.45 -3.09 11.24
C TYR A 157 15.16 -1.85 10.36
N ILE A 158 14.09 -1.87 9.58
CA ILE A 158 13.71 -0.73 8.72
C ILE A 158 13.32 0.49 9.56
N GLN A 159 12.57 0.30 10.65
CA GLN A 159 12.20 1.40 11.55
C GLN A 159 13.44 2.04 12.18
N ASP A 160 14.45 1.25 12.55
CA ASP A 160 15.73 1.74 13.06
C ASP A 160 16.48 2.55 11.98
N LYS A 161 16.46 2.12 10.71
CA LYS A 161 17.04 2.89 9.61
C LYS A 161 16.33 4.22 9.37
N TYR A 162 15.01 4.30 9.54
CA TYR A 162 14.26 5.55 9.50
C TYR A 162 14.78 6.53 10.56
N ALA A 163 14.97 6.06 11.79
CA ALA A 163 15.49 6.87 12.91
C ALA A 163 16.95 7.26 12.70
N GLN A 164 17.82 6.31 12.32
CA GLN A 164 19.25 6.56 12.08
C GLN A 164 19.50 7.57 10.96
N ASN A 165 18.69 7.54 9.91
CA ASN A 165 18.79 8.48 8.79
C ASN A 165 18.10 9.82 9.05
N GLY A 166 17.45 9.99 10.21
CA GLY A 166 16.74 11.21 10.56
C GLY A 166 15.64 11.60 9.58
N LEU A 167 14.90 10.59 9.08
CA LEU A 167 13.92 10.80 8.02
C LEU A 167 12.67 11.53 8.51
N GLY A 168 12.38 11.53 9.81
CA GLY A 168 11.14 12.09 10.36
C GLY A 168 9.91 11.28 9.91
N LEU A 169 10.10 9.98 9.73
CA LEU A 169 9.09 9.02 9.27
C LEU A 169 8.92 7.89 10.28
N LYS A 170 7.72 7.34 10.36
CA LYS A 170 7.37 6.19 11.18
C LYS A 170 6.75 5.10 10.32
N LEU A 171 7.36 3.92 10.31
CA LEU A 171 6.79 2.74 9.69
C LEU A 171 5.65 2.22 10.57
N LEU A 172 4.47 1.98 9.99
CA LEU A 172 3.31 1.45 10.70
C LEU A 172 3.03 0.00 10.33
N ALA A 173 3.24 -0.39 9.06
CA ALA A 173 3.07 -1.75 8.58
C ALA A 173 3.93 -2.02 7.34
N LEU A 174 4.26 -3.28 7.13
CA LEU A 174 4.68 -3.87 5.87
C LEU A 174 3.58 -4.80 5.36
N SER A 175 3.48 -4.95 4.03
CA SER A 175 2.42 -5.72 3.39
C SER A 175 2.93 -6.31 2.07
N ASN A 176 2.33 -7.40 1.60
CA ASN A 176 2.50 -7.89 0.25
C ASN A 176 1.64 -7.06 -0.71
N GLY A 177 2.23 -6.54 -1.77
CA GLY A 177 1.54 -5.77 -2.83
C GLY A 177 1.30 -6.58 -4.10
N GLY A 178 1.61 -7.89 -4.11
CA GLY A 178 1.45 -8.81 -5.24
C GLY A 178 2.75 -9.11 -5.99
N GLN A 179 2.69 -10.13 -6.83
CA GLN A 179 3.80 -10.58 -7.66
C GLN A 179 3.97 -9.69 -8.88
N ARG A 180 5.22 -9.35 -9.20
CA ARG A 180 5.56 -8.48 -10.32
C ARG A 180 5.98 -9.30 -11.53
N ASP A 181 5.48 -8.87 -12.68
CA ASP A 181 5.74 -9.44 -13.99
C ASP A 181 6.18 -8.36 -14.99
N LEU A 182 6.77 -8.77 -16.11
CA LEU A 182 7.17 -7.88 -17.19
C LEU A 182 6.00 -7.65 -18.16
N HIS A 183 5.79 -6.41 -18.59
CA HIS A 183 4.77 -6.03 -19.56
C HIS A 183 5.37 -5.29 -20.73
N THR A 184 4.99 -5.67 -21.95
CA THR A 184 5.62 -5.17 -23.17
C THR A 184 4.62 -4.96 -24.32
N GLY A 185 5.06 -4.19 -25.33
CA GLY A 185 4.35 -4.06 -26.61
C GLY A 185 4.60 -5.22 -27.59
N GLN A 186 5.49 -6.18 -27.25
CA GLN A 186 5.90 -7.30 -28.09
C GLN A 186 6.04 -8.59 -27.29
N GLU A 187 6.00 -9.74 -27.94
CA GLU A 187 6.22 -11.05 -27.31
C GLU A 187 7.70 -11.18 -26.87
N ILE A 188 7.91 -11.69 -25.66
CA ILE A 188 9.22 -12.05 -25.09
C ILE A 188 9.18 -13.53 -24.71
N LYS A 189 10.18 -14.30 -25.14
CA LYS A 189 10.30 -15.75 -24.88
C LYS A 189 11.51 -16.13 -24.04
N SER A 190 12.54 -15.28 -24.03
CA SER A 190 13.83 -15.53 -23.40
C SER A 190 14.49 -14.23 -22.95
N VAL A 191 15.55 -14.31 -22.17
CA VAL A 191 16.38 -13.15 -21.80
C VAL A 191 16.97 -12.47 -23.03
N ALA A 192 17.31 -13.22 -24.10
CA ALA A 192 17.86 -12.64 -25.32
C ALA A 192 16.91 -11.65 -26.03
N ASP A 193 15.60 -11.82 -25.88
CA ASP A 193 14.60 -10.93 -26.49
C ASP A 193 14.51 -9.57 -25.76
N LEU A 194 15.16 -9.42 -24.61
CA LEU A 194 15.21 -8.16 -23.85
C LEU A 194 16.27 -7.19 -24.36
N GLU A 195 17.18 -7.64 -25.24
CA GLU A 195 18.32 -6.82 -25.67
C GLU A 195 17.87 -5.50 -26.29
N ASN A 196 18.40 -4.38 -25.73
CA ASN A 196 18.10 -3.00 -26.13
C ASN A 196 16.62 -2.56 -25.92
N LEU A 197 15.81 -3.34 -25.21
CA LEU A 197 14.46 -2.93 -24.86
C LEU A 197 14.51 -1.73 -23.90
N LYS A 198 13.82 -0.65 -24.23
CA LYS A 198 13.72 0.52 -23.34
C LYS A 198 12.81 0.20 -22.19
N MET A 199 13.39 -0.09 -21.04
CA MET A 199 12.68 -0.57 -19.85
C MET A 199 12.40 0.57 -18.87
N ARG A 200 11.14 0.80 -18.54
CA ARG A 200 10.81 1.63 -17.39
C ARG A 200 11.09 0.86 -16.11
N VAL A 201 11.81 1.49 -15.20
CA VAL A 201 12.05 1.00 -13.84
C VAL A 201 11.57 2.03 -12.82
N THR A 202 11.42 1.60 -11.55
CA THR A 202 11.14 2.49 -10.43
C THR A 202 12.37 3.36 -10.09
N SER A 203 12.33 4.07 -8.97
CA SER A 203 13.47 4.84 -8.45
C SER A 203 14.53 3.94 -7.78
N SER A 204 14.34 2.64 -7.77
CA SER A 204 15.29 1.68 -7.21
C SER A 204 16.53 1.51 -8.09
N ALA A 205 17.71 1.75 -7.52
CA ALA A 205 18.97 1.47 -8.21
C ALA A 205 19.16 -0.03 -8.49
N THR A 206 18.64 -0.90 -7.60
CA THR A 206 18.64 -2.35 -7.80
C THR A 206 17.86 -2.75 -9.05
N GLU A 207 16.66 -2.20 -9.27
CA GLU A 207 15.89 -2.50 -10.48
C GLU A 207 16.64 -2.05 -11.74
N SER A 208 17.23 -0.85 -11.72
CA SER A 208 18.05 -0.36 -12.82
C SER A 208 19.22 -1.30 -13.12
N LEU A 209 19.92 -1.79 -12.11
CA LEU A 209 21.04 -2.72 -12.26
C LEU A 209 20.57 -4.08 -12.79
N VAL A 210 19.51 -4.64 -12.23
CA VAL A 210 18.95 -5.94 -12.63
C VAL A 210 18.52 -5.91 -14.09
N TRP A 211 17.69 -4.95 -14.48
CA TRP A 211 17.19 -4.87 -15.85
C TRP A 211 18.28 -4.53 -16.86
N SER A 212 19.30 -3.73 -16.48
CA SER A 212 20.47 -3.50 -17.32
C SER A 212 21.26 -4.79 -17.57
N ASN A 213 21.47 -5.62 -16.54
CA ASN A 213 22.17 -6.90 -16.70
C ASN A 213 21.34 -7.94 -17.49
N LEU A 214 20.03 -7.81 -17.53
CA LEU A 214 19.15 -8.58 -18.41
C LEU A 214 19.16 -8.07 -19.86
N GLY A 215 19.97 -7.07 -20.20
CA GLY A 215 20.17 -6.56 -21.56
C GLY A 215 19.29 -5.38 -21.95
N THR A 216 18.45 -4.86 -21.06
CA THR A 216 17.58 -3.72 -21.35
C THR A 216 18.30 -2.38 -21.19
N ILE A 217 17.65 -1.30 -21.64
CA ILE A 217 18.05 0.09 -21.39
C ILE A 217 17.08 0.68 -20.37
N PRO A 218 17.41 0.64 -19.06
CA PRO A 218 16.50 1.09 -18.02
C PRO A 218 16.40 2.62 -17.96
N THR A 219 15.19 3.10 -17.72
CA THR A 219 14.89 4.52 -17.49
C THR A 219 13.99 4.63 -16.27
N SER A 220 14.46 5.31 -15.23
CA SER A 220 13.64 5.58 -14.04
C SER A 220 12.52 6.57 -14.40
N MET A 221 11.28 6.19 -14.08
CA MET A 221 10.08 6.97 -14.41
C MET A 221 8.99 6.72 -13.38
N SER A 222 8.26 7.77 -13.01
CA SER A 222 7.09 7.67 -12.13
C SER A 222 6.07 6.65 -12.66
N PHE A 223 5.37 5.95 -11.76
CA PHE A 223 4.33 4.99 -12.15
C PHE A 223 3.23 5.63 -13.00
N ASN A 224 2.82 6.85 -12.67
CA ASN A 224 1.75 7.57 -13.38
C ASN A 224 2.13 7.98 -14.81
N ASP A 225 3.42 7.96 -15.14
CA ASP A 225 3.91 8.32 -16.48
C ASP A 225 4.06 7.12 -17.42
N ILE A 226 3.88 5.88 -16.92
CA ILE A 226 4.07 4.65 -17.70
C ILE A 226 3.19 4.66 -18.96
N TYR A 227 1.89 4.94 -18.81
CA TYR A 227 0.95 4.90 -19.93
C TYR A 227 1.39 5.85 -21.07
N SER A 228 1.72 7.09 -20.74
CA SER A 228 2.20 8.08 -21.71
C SER A 228 3.59 7.75 -22.26
N GLY A 229 4.48 7.20 -21.42
CA GLY A 229 5.81 6.75 -21.80
C GLY A 229 5.77 5.64 -22.86
N MET A 230 4.86 4.68 -22.69
CA MET A 230 4.61 3.61 -23.65
C MET A 230 4.01 4.15 -24.96
N GLN A 231 3.00 5.02 -24.89
CA GLN A 231 2.38 5.63 -26.08
C GLN A 231 3.37 6.44 -26.91
N THR A 232 4.30 7.14 -26.28
CA THR A 232 5.32 7.96 -26.96
C THR A 232 6.57 7.20 -27.36
N ASN A 233 6.64 5.88 -27.06
CA ASN A 233 7.83 5.04 -27.23
C ASN A 233 9.07 5.59 -26.49
N THR A 234 8.89 6.36 -25.42
CA THR A 234 9.95 6.74 -24.47
C THR A 234 10.47 5.48 -23.79
N VAL A 235 9.56 4.56 -23.45
CA VAL A 235 9.82 3.19 -22.99
C VAL A 235 8.98 2.21 -23.80
N ASN A 236 9.39 0.93 -23.86
CA ASN A 236 8.70 -0.13 -24.60
C ASN A 236 8.29 -1.29 -23.69
N ALA A 237 8.75 -1.26 -22.45
CA ALA A 237 8.49 -2.25 -21.43
C ALA A 237 8.45 -1.59 -20.05
N PHE A 238 7.75 -2.22 -19.14
CA PHE A 238 7.73 -1.91 -17.70
C PHE A 238 7.39 -3.18 -16.93
N GLU A 239 7.53 -3.13 -15.63
CA GLU A 239 7.14 -4.21 -14.74
C GLU A 239 6.23 -3.68 -13.62
N CYS A 240 5.25 -4.46 -13.25
CA CYS A 240 4.37 -4.20 -12.11
C CYS A 240 3.51 -5.43 -11.79
N THR A 241 2.66 -5.32 -10.78
CA THR A 241 1.71 -6.39 -10.42
C THR A 241 0.52 -6.41 -11.38
N ALA A 242 -0.15 -7.57 -11.50
CA ALA A 242 -1.38 -7.72 -12.29
C ALA A 242 -2.48 -6.73 -11.83
N ALA A 243 -2.56 -6.46 -10.53
CA ALA A 243 -3.48 -5.48 -9.96
C ALA A 243 -3.21 -4.06 -10.46
N SER A 244 -1.95 -3.60 -10.41
CA SER A 244 -1.51 -2.29 -10.90
C SER A 244 -1.72 -2.16 -12.41
N TYR A 245 -1.38 -3.19 -13.17
CA TYR A 245 -1.57 -3.28 -14.62
C TYR A 245 -3.05 -3.15 -15.02
N ASN A 246 -3.93 -3.86 -14.32
CA ASN A 246 -5.38 -3.79 -14.57
C ASN A 246 -5.98 -2.45 -14.14
N ALA A 247 -5.68 -1.98 -12.92
CA ALA A 247 -6.29 -0.77 -12.35
C ALA A 247 -5.98 0.50 -13.15
N ASN A 248 -4.83 0.53 -13.85
CA ASN A 248 -4.40 1.69 -14.65
C ASN A 248 -4.52 1.46 -16.15
N ALA A 249 -5.27 0.44 -16.58
CA ALA A 249 -5.52 0.10 -17.99
C ALA A 249 -4.24 -0.02 -18.83
N LEU A 250 -3.11 -0.44 -18.23
CA LEU A 250 -1.82 -0.52 -18.90
C LEU A 250 -1.79 -1.60 -20.01
N TYR A 251 -2.77 -2.51 -20.01
CA TYR A 251 -2.98 -3.48 -21.09
C TYR A 251 -3.27 -2.84 -22.45
N GLU A 252 -3.75 -1.60 -22.48
CA GLU A 252 -4.01 -0.88 -23.73
C GLU A 252 -2.72 -0.49 -24.47
N VAL A 253 -1.62 -0.31 -23.75
CA VAL A 253 -0.32 0.12 -24.28
C VAL A 253 0.74 -0.98 -24.24
N ALA A 254 0.52 -2.05 -23.49
CA ALA A 254 1.42 -3.21 -23.36
C ALA A 254 0.60 -4.51 -23.27
N PRO A 255 0.10 -5.04 -24.40
CA PRO A 255 -0.81 -6.18 -24.39
C PRO A 255 -0.15 -7.52 -24.03
N TYR A 256 1.17 -7.60 -23.95
CA TYR A 256 1.90 -8.81 -23.60
C TYR A 256 2.24 -8.82 -22.10
N PHE A 257 1.76 -9.82 -21.39
CA PHE A 257 2.06 -10.11 -20.01
C PHE A 257 3.06 -11.27 -19.94
N ILE A 258 4.31 -10.94 -19.64
CA ILE A 258 5.40 -11.92 -19.60
C ILE A 258 5.55 -12.42 -18.16
N GLN A 259 5.23 -13.68 -17.93
CA GLN A 259 5.17 -14.30 -16.61
C GLN A 259 6.56 -14.57 -16.01
N THR A 260 7.32 -13.50 -15.80
CA THR A 260 8.64 -13.56 -15.19
C THR A 260 8.56 -13.88 -13.71
N ALA A 261 7.49 -13.45 -13.02
CA ALA A 261 7.28 -13.62 -11.59
C ALA A 261 8.57 -13.35 -10.79
N HIS A 262 9.26 -12.26 -11.17
CA HIS A 262 10.62 -12.02 -10.74
C HIS A 262 10.73 -11.45 -9.33
N GLN A 263 9.64 -10.88 -8.79
CA GLN A 263 9.68 -10.18 -7.50
C GLN A 263 8.29 -10.10 -6.88
N PHE A 264 8.19 -10.16 -5.56
CA PHE A 264 7.02 -9.67 -4.84
C PHE A 264 7.16 -8.17 -4.56
N THR A 265 6.05 -7.47 -4.39
CA THR A 265 6.05 -6.03 -4.10
C THR A 265 6.00 -5.78 -2.60
N PRO A 266 7.13 -5.46 -1.93
CA PRO A 266 7.07 -5.03 -0.55
C PRO A 266 6.36 -3.68 -0.50
N THR A 267 5.28 -3.62 0.26
CA THR A 267 4.46 -2.41 0.46
C THR A 267 4.68 -1.88 1.87
N HIS A 268 4.75 -0.56 2.01
CA HIS A 268 4.84 0.08 3.32
C HIS A 268 3.63 0.98 3.59
N ILE A 269 3.20 1.03 4.85
CA ILE A 269 2.35 2.08 5.39
C ILE A 269 3.26 2.92 6.28
N THR A 270 3.52 4.14 5.87
CA THR A 270 4.43 5.06 6.55
C THR A 270 3.71 6.34 6.92
N TYR A 271 3.98 6.84 8.12
CA TYR A 271 3.41 8.07 8.68
C TYR A 271 4.49 9.15 8.85
N SER A 272 4.12 10.42 8.72
CA SER A 272 4.95 11.57 9.11
C SER A 272 5.17 11.59 10.61
N GLU A 273 6.38 11.45 11.10
CA GLU A 273 6.68 11.50 12.52
C GLU A 273 6.31 12.87 13.13
N LEU A 274 6.45 13.94 12.34
CA LEU A 274 6.08 15.30 12.78
C LEU A 274 4.59 15.46 13.06
N SER A 275 3.71 14.81 12.29
CA SER A 275 2.27 14.86 12.55
C SER A 275 1.84 13.78 13.53
N TYR A 276 2.46 12.59 13.51
CA TYR A 276 2.18 11.49 14.43
C TYR A 276 2.42 11.87 15.88
N ASN A 277 3.56 12.49 16.19
CA ASN A 277 3.95 12.88 17.54
C ASN A 277 3.09 14.04 18.15
N LYS A 278 2.22 14.68 17.33
CA LYS A 278 1.22 15.65 17.83
C LYS A 278 -0.05 15.00 18.31
N LEU A 279 -0.26 13.74 17.98
CA LEU A 279 -1.45 12.99 18.35
C LEU A 279 -1.33 12.47 19.80
N PRO A 280 -2.43 12.36 20.54
CA PRO A 280 -2.46 11.66 21.83
C PRO A 280 -2.03 10.18 21.68
N GLU A 281 -1.46 9.62 22.74
CA GLU A 281 -0.91 8.26 22.73
C GLU A 281 -1.97 7.18 22.39
N ASP A 282 -3.19 7.33 22.84
CA ASP A 282 -4.31 6.43 22.53
C ASP A 282 -4.71 6.50 21.05
N ILE A 283 -4.65 7.68 20.43
CA ILE A 283 -4.89 7.88 19.00
C ILE A 283 -3.73 7.29 18.19
N GLN A 284 -2.48 7.49 18.62
CA GLN A 284 -1.30 6.88 18.00
C GLN A 284 -1.39 5.35 18.00
N ALA A 285 -1.76 4.76 19.14
CA ALA A 285 -1.92 3.31 19.28
C ALA A 285 -3.02 2.77 18.36
N MET A 286 -4.17 3.44 18.29
CA MET A 286 -5.29 3.08 17.42
C MET A 286 -4.87 3.12 15.94
N ILE A 287 -4.16 4.15 15.51
CA ILE A 287 -3.65 4.27 14.12
C ILE A 287 -2.68 3.13 13.80
N ALA A 288 -1.77 2.81 14.71
CA ALA A 288 -0.79 1.74 14.52
C ALA A 288 -1.44 0.35 14.45
N GLU A 289 -2.50 0.09 15.22
CA GLU A 289 -3.27 -1.15 15.18
C GLU A 289 -4.04 -1.27 13.86
N VAL A 290 -4.79 -0.22 13.47
CA VAL A 290 -5.56 -0.23 12.22
C VAL A 290 -4.66 -0.29 10.98
N ALA A 291 -3.46 0.29 11.03
CA ALA A 291 -2.48 0.17 9.95
C ALA A 291 -1.95 -1.26 9.79
N ASP A 292 -1.72 -1.99 10.88
CA ASP A 292 -1.34 -3.40 10.83
C ASP A 292 -2.44 -4.27 10.22
N GLU A 293 -3.70 -4.04 10.62
CA GLU A 293 -4.85 -4.72 10.04
C GLU A 293 -5.01 -4.39 8.54
N ALA A 294 -4.82 -3.11 8.17
CA ALA A 294 -4.84 -2.69 6.77
C ALA A 294 -3.72 -3.36 5.96
N GLY A 295 -2.52 -3.52 6.54
CA GLY A 295 -1.43 -4.27 5.92
C GLY A 295 -1.80 -5.72 5.64
N LYS A 296 -2.39 -6.41 6.62
CA LYS A 296 -2.88 -7.80 6.44
C LYS A 296 -3.98 -7.91 5.40
N LEU A 297 -4.91 -6.94 5.38
CA LEU A 297 -5.93 -6.84 4.33
C LEU A 297 -5.27 -6.64 2.96
N GLY A 298 -4.26 -5.79 2.86
CA GLY A 298 -3.52 -5.53 1.63
C GLY A 298 -2.87 -6.77 1.06
N SER A 299 -2.17 -7.56 1.89
CA SER A 299 -1.58 -8.85 1.49
C SER A 299 -2.64 -9.80 0.93
N LYS A 300 -3.74 -10.00 1.67
CA LYS A 300 -4.84 -10.84 1.23
C LYS A 300 -5.44 -10.41 -0.12
N LEU A 301 -5.67 -9.11 -0.30
CA LEU A 301 -6.24 -8.57 -1.55
C LEU A 301 -5.27 -8.70 -2.72
N ALA A 302 -3.97 -8.56 -2.48
CA ALA A 302 -2.94 -8.76 -3.49
C ALA A 302 -2.89 -10.22 -3.95
N ASP A 303 -2.97 -11.16 -3.02
CA ASP A 303 -3.02 -12.60 -3.32
C ASP A 303 -4.25 -12.97 -4.15
N GLU A 304 -5.43 -12.50 -3.72
CA GLU A 304 -6.68 -12.70 -4.47
C GLU A 304 -6.60 -12.12 -5.89
N ALA A 305 -5.91 -10.99 -6.06
CA ALA A 305 -5.71 -10.38 -7.36
C ALA A 305 -4.75 -11.19 -8.24
N ASP A 306 -3.61 -11.64 -7.70
CA ASP A 306 -2.66 -12.47 -8.42
C ASP A 306 -3.31 -13.79 -8.89
N ASP A 307 -4.17 -14.39 -8.06
CA ASP A 307 -4.85 -15.65 -8.36
C ASP A 307 -6.00 -15.50 -9.39
N SER A 308 -6.66 -14.33 -9.44
CA SER A 308 -7.92 -14.16 -10.20
C SER A 308 -7.80 -13.30 -11.47
N LEU A 309 -6.88 -12.31 -11.51
CA LEU A 309 -6.86 -11.33 -12.60
C LEU A 309 -6.37 -11.88 -13.93
N ALA A 310 -5.50 -12.89 -13.95
CA ALA A 310 -4.95 -13.44 -15.18
C ALA A 310 -6.06 -13.86 -16.17
N LYS A 311 -7.09 -14.59 -15.67
CA LYS A 311 -8.21 -15.00 -16.49
C LYS A 311 -9.02 -13.81 -17.02
N LYS A 312 -9.36 -12.87 -16.15
CA LYS A 312 -10.10 -11.65 -16.52
C LYS A 312 -9.36 -10.83 -17.57
N LEU A 313 -8.06 -10.64 -17.41
CA LEU A 313 -7.21 -9.90 -18.34
C LEU A 313 -7.15 -10.59 -19.72
N ALA A 314 -7.02 -11.91 -19.76
CA ALA A 314 -7.01 -12.66 -21.02
C ALA A 314 -8.37 -12.61 -21.73
N GLU A 315 -9.48 -12.91 -21.03
CA GLU A 315 -10.80 -13.07 -21.64
C GLU A 315 -11.48 -11.74 -21.95
N GLU A 316 -11.35 -10.74 -21.08
CA GLU A 316 -12.08 -9.48 -21.21
C GLU A 316 -11.26 -8.34 -21.82
N LYS A 317 -9.92 -8.36 -21.66
CA LYS A 317 -9.02 -7.29 -22.11
C LYS A 317 -8.12 -7.70 -23.28
N GLY A 318 -8.12 -8.97 -23.66
CA GLY A 318 -7.31 -9.47 -24.77
C GLY A 318 -5.81 -9.50 -24.48
N VAL A 319 -5.42 -9.55 -23.19
CA VAL A 319 -4.01 -9.64 -22.78
C VAL A 319 -3.44 -11.00 -23.16
N ILE A 320 -2.26 -10.99 -23.73
CA ILE A 320 -1.53 -12.18 -24.21
C ILE A 320 -0.51 -12.57 -23.13
N PHE A 321 -0.77 -13.69 -22.46
CA PHE A 321 0.13 -14.24 -21.45
C PHE A 321 1.25 -15.07 -22.09
N CYS A 322 2.51 -14.74 -21.79
CA CYS A 322 3.69 -15.41 -22.29
C CYS A 322 4.46 -16.03 -21.13
N ALA A 323 4.56 -17.35 -21.10
CA ALA A 323 5.42 -18.05 -20.15
C ALA A 323 6.89 -17.96 -20.60
N VAL A 324 7.81 -17.81 -19.64
CA VAL A 324 9.26 -17.80 -19.85
C VAL A 324 9.95 -18.78 -18.89
N ASP A 325 11.17 -19.17 -19.22
CA ASP A 325 12.00 -19.91 -18.29
C ASP A 325 12.58 -18.97 -17.22
N LYS A 326 11.95 -18.96 -16.03
CA LYS A 326 12.37 -18.13 -14.90
C LYS A 326 13.81 -18.42 -14.45
N ALA A 327 14.32 -19.65 -14.67
CA ALA A 327 15.68 -20.02 -14.29
C ALA A 327 16.72 -19.26 -15.13
N GLU A 328 16.40 -18.95 -16.39
CA GLU A 328 17.27 -18.13 -17.25
C GLU A 328 17.42 -16.70 -16.70
N PHE A 329 16.32 -16.09 -16.26
CA PHE A 329 16.33 -14.76 -15.64
C PHE A 329 17.06 -14.77 -14.29
N LYS A 330 16.74 -15.74 -13.44
CA LYS A 330 17.35 -15.91 -12.11
C LYS A 330 18.87 -16.07 -12.22
N ALA A 331 19.36 -16.84 -13.18
CA ALA A 331 20.80 -17.07 -13.39
C ALA A 331 21.58 -15.78 -13.70
N VAL A 332 20.93 -14.78 -14.29
CA VAL A 332 21.54 -13.46 -14.53
C VAL A 332 21.52 -12.60 -13.27
N VAL A 333 20.46 -12.69 -12.47
CA VAL A 333 20.17 -11.76 -11.36
C VAL A 333 20.84 -12.17 -10.05
N GLU A 334 20.82 -13.45 -9.67
CA GLU A 334 21.39 -13.90 -8.38
C GLU A 334 22.86 -13.53 -8.17
N PRO A 335 23.75 -13.59 -9.19
CA PRO A 335 25.14 -13.15 -9.04
C PRO A 335 25.31 -11.68 -8.65
N LEU A 336 24.27 -10.84 -8.81
CA LEU A 336 24.31 -9.42 -8.48
C LEU A 336 24.05 -9.13 -7.00
N TYR A 337 23.51 -10.08 -6.24
CA TYR A 337 23.11 -9.86 -4.84
C TYR A 337 24.23 -9.30 -3.95
N PRO A 338 25.48 -9.82 -3.99
CA PRO A 338 26.56 -9.28 -3.17
C PRO A 338 26.91 -7.82 -3.50
N GLU A 339 26.87 -7.46 -4.81
CA GLU A 339 27.10 -6.08 -5.24
C GLU A 339 25.99 -5.15 -4.77
N ILE A 340 24.74 -5.57 -4.93
CA ILE A 340 23.56 -4.81 -4.49
C ILE A 340 23.59 -4.62 -2.98
N ALA A 341 23.79 -5.69 -2.21
CA ALA A 341 23.86 -5.63 -0.76
C ALA A 341 24.94 -4.67 -0.27
N LYS A 342 26.11 -4.68 -0.92
CA LYS A 342 27.19 -3.75 -0.62
C LYS A 342 26.84 -2.30 -0.99
N SER A 343 26.18 -2.08 -2.13
CA SER A 343 25.88 -0.73 -2.64
C SER A 343 24.88 0.04 -1.78
N CYS A 344 23.96 -0.68 -1.11
CA CYS A 344 22.92 -0.08 -0.28
C CYS A 344 23.14 -0.28 1.23
N ASP A 345 24.35 -0.73 1.66
CA ASP A 345 24.63 -1.10 3.06
C ASP A 345 23.56 -2.08 3.62
N GLY A 346 23.16 -3.03 2.77
CA GLY A 346 22.03 -3.93 3.03
C GLY A 346 22.42 -5.35 3.41
N GLN A 347 23.73 -5.68 3.62
CA GLN A 347 24.14 -7.05 3.90
C GLN A 347 23.48 -7.57 5.20
N GLU A 348 23.43 -6.75 6.25
CA GLU A 348 22.78 -7.11 7.50
C GLU A 348 21.31 -7.46 7.32
N LEU A 349 20.57 -6.69 6.49
CA LEU A 349 19.17 -6.99 6.19
C LEU A 349 19.03 -8.27 5.37
N LEU A 350 19.91 -8.52 4.39
CA LEU A 350 19.91 -9.75 3.61
C LEU A 350 20.16 -10.98 4.50
N ASP A 351 21.12 -10.90 5.41
CA ASP A 351 21.42 -11.98 6.36
C ASP A 351 20.22 -12.22 7.32
N LEU A 352 19.58 -11.16 7.77
CA LEU A 352 18.38 -11.21 8.61
C LEU A 352 17.21 -11.88 7.89
N ILE A 353 16.94 -11.52 6.63
CA ILE A 353 15.90 -12.12 5.80
C ILE A 353 16.18 -13.62 5.62
N ASN A 354 17.41 -13.98 5.25
CA ASN A 354 17.80 -15.38 5.07
C ASN A 354 17.62 -16.20 6.37
N ALA A 355 17.85 -15.59 7.53
CA ALA A 355 17.66 -16.25 8.82
C ALA A 355 16.16 -16.41 9.18
N GLU A 356 15.29 -15.47 8.76
CA GLU A 356 13.85 -15.59 8.97
C GLU A 356 13.23 -16.67 8.08
N ILE A 357 13.61 -16.74 6.81
CA ILE A 357 13.11 -17.74 5.83
C ILE A 357 13.50 -19.19 6.26
N GLN A 358 14.59 -19.38 7.00
CA GLN A 358 15.05 -20.70 7.43
C GLN A 358 14.36 -21.22 8.72
N LYS A 359 13.47 -20.42 9.35
CA LYS A 359 12.74 -20.83 10.56
C LYS A 359 11.54 -21.72 10.25
#